data_5206443ca66037c06cc959904df62e91
#
_entry.id   5206443ca66037c06cc959904df62e91
#
_cell.length_a   1.000
_cell.length_b   1.000
_cell.length_c   1.000
_cell.angle_alpha   90.00
_cell.angle_beta   90.00
_cell.angle_gamma   90.00
#
_symmetry.space_group_name_H-M   'P 1'
#
loop_
_entity.id
_entity.type
_entity.pdbx_description
1 polymer ?
#
loop_
_entity_poly.entity_id
_entity_poly.type
_entity_poly.pdbx_seq_one_letter_code
_entity_poly.pdbx_strand_id
1 'polypeptide(L)'
;MISLSDLARSLLYPMEIITDFFRQIAEEHPRWNFIWVYETTQREKVVSGIWMAIKLSIACLIFSLIIGIIGAFAQGSKNTFLRLIVQGYIQFFRNTPPFVQLLFFYFALGQFTPTYSPDGWLELPIISNVGWAIISLSFFA
;
A
#
# COMPACT_ATOMS: atom_id res chain seq x y z
N MET A 1 -1.54 -40.99 -21.71
CA MET A 1 -0.76 -39.73 -21.67
C MET A 1 -1.79 -38.62 -21.65
N ILE A 2 -2.05 -38.03 -20.48
CA ILE A 2 -3.06 -36.96 -20.32
C ILE A 2 -2.48 -35.74 -21.03
N SER A 3 -3.21 -35.16 -21.98
CA SER A 3 -2.78 -33.98 -22.72
C SER A 3 -2.75 -32.77 -21.79
N LEU A 4 -1.78 -31.87 -21.98
CA LEU A 4 -1.73 -30.59 -21.29
C LEU A 4 -3.05 -29.78 -21.42
N SER A 5 -3.76 -29.98 -22.54
CA SER A 5 -5.08 -29.37 -22.75
C SER A 5 -6.17 -29.98 -21.87
N ASP A 6 -6.09 -31.28 -21.53
CA ASP A 6 -7.07 -31.92 -20.65
C ASP A 6 -6.84 -31.54 -19.20
N LEU A 7 -5.59 -31.35 -18.81
CA LEU A 7 -5.21 -30.85 -17.48
C LEU A 7 -5.64 -29.39 -17.31
N ALA A 8 -5.44 -28.56 -18.32
CA ALA A 8 -5.90 -27.16 -18.30
C ALA A 8 -7.42 -27.08 -18.20
N ARG A 9 -8.18 -27.89 -18.94
CA ARG A 9 -9.65 -27.96 -18.84
C ARG A 9 -10.10 -28.43 -17.45
N SER A 10 -9.47 -29.42 -16.85
CA SER A 10 -9.86 -29.93 -15.54
C SER A 10 -9.60 -28.90 -14.41
N LEU A 11 -8.63 -28.01 -14.59
CA LEU A 11 -8.35 -26.91 -13.64
C LEU A 11 -9.25 -25.68 -13.87
N LEU A 12 -9.69 -25.44 -15.12
CA LEU A 12 -10.56 -24.32 -15.46
C LEU A 12 -12.03 -24.59 -15.11
N TYR A 13 -12.47 -25.85 -15.20
CA TYR A 13 -13.85 -26.24 -14.93
C TYR A 13 -14.40 -25.81 -13.56
N PRO A 14 -13.68 -25.99 -12.43
CA PRO A 14 -14.16 -25.52 -11.14
C PRO A 14 -14.17 -23.98 -11.04
N MET A 15 -13.29 -23.28 -11.76
CA MET A 15 -13.29 -21.81 -11.79
C MET A 15 -14.48 -21.28 -12.58
N GLU A 16 -14.89 -21.91 -13.68
CA GLU A 16 -16.07 -21.51 -14.45
C GLU A 16 -17.34 -21.67 -13.61
N ILE A 17 -17.49 -22.76 -12.88
CA ILE A 17 -18.64 -22.96 -11.98
C ILE A 17 -18.72 -21.87 -10.89
N ILE A 18 -17.58 -21.52 -10.30
CA ILE A 18 -17.51 -20.47 -9.29
C ILE A 18 -17.87 -19.11 -9.91
N THR A 19 -17.35 -18.78 -11.07
CA THR A 19 -17.63 -17.51 -11.75
C THR A 19 -19.10 -17.38 -12.14
N ASP A 20 -19.73 -18.45 -12.64
CA ASP A 20 -21.15 -18.47 -13.00
C ASP A 20 -22.05 -18.34 -11.78
N PHE A 21 -21.71 -19.04 -10.68
CA PHE A 21 -22.43 -18.89 -9.40
C PHE A 21 -22.43 -17.44 -8.89
N PHE A 22 -21.25 -16.77 -8.87
CA PHE A 22 -21.18 -15.38 -8.43
C PHE A 22 -21.86 -14.40 -9.39
N ARG A 23 -21.87 -14.70 -10.69
CA ARG A 23 -22.63 -13.92 -11.69
C ARG A 23 -24.12 -14.02 -11.46
N GLN A 24 -24.65 -15.22 -11.20
CA GLN A 24 -26.05 -15.44 -10.88
C GLN A 24 -26.48 -14.72 -9.61
N ILE A 25 -25.66 -14.75 -8.54
CA ILE A 25 -25.90 -13.98 -7.31
C ILE A 25 -25.94 -12.47 -7.60
N ALA A 26 -25.06 -11.97 -8.46
CA ALA A 26 -25.03 -10.55 -8.80
C ALA A 26 -26.28 -10.10 -9.60
N GLU A 27 -26.84 -10.98 -10.42
CA GLU A 27 -28.11 -10.74 -11.14
C GLU A 27 -29.32 -10.73 -10.20
N GLU A 28 -29.39 -11.68 -9.27
CA GLU A 28 -30.48 -11.77 -8.28
C GLU A 28 -30.38 -10.71 -7.18
N HIS A 29 -29.16 -10.36 -6.77
CA HIS A 29 -28.87 -9.44 -5.67
C HIS A 29 -27.83 -8.39 -6.04
N PRO A 30 -28.16 -7.28 -6.70
CA PRO A 30 -27.23 -6.26 -7.16
C PRO A 30 -26.32 -5.65 -6.07
N ARG A 31 -26.71 -5.75 -4.79
CA ARG A 31 -25.89 -5.31 -3.64
C ARG A 31 -24.72 -6.23 -3.35
N TRP A 32 -24.76 -7.49 -3.80
CA TRP A 32 -23.75 -8.52 -3.56
C TRP A 32 -22.95 -8.80 -4.83
N ASN A 33 -22.58 -7.75 -5.53
CA ASN A 33 -21.86 -7.86 -6.79
C ASN A 33 -20.35 -8.06 -6.55
N PHE A 34 -19.90 -9.30 -6.64
CA PHE A 34 -18.50 -9.70 -6.55
C PHE A 34 -17.83 -9.69 -7.94
N ILE A 35 -17.92 -8.56 -8.64
CA ILE A 35 -17.43 -8.38 -10.02
C ILE A 35 -15.99 -8.85 -10.22
N TRP A 36 -15.15 -8.72 -9.20
CA TRP A 36 -13.74 -9.12 -9.24
C TRP A 36 -13.53 -10.65 -9.34
N VAL A 37 -14.56 -11.47 -9.06
CA VAL A 37 -14.48 -12.93 -9.19
C VAL A 37 -14.63 -13.37 -10.63
N TYR A 38 -15.58 -12.79 -11.37
CA TYR A 38 -15.93 -13.22 -12.72
C TYR A 38 -15.41 -12.31 -13.84
N GLU A 39 -14.98 -11.08 -13.52
CA GLU A 39 -14.37 -10.19 -14.51
C GLU A 39 -12.84 -10.20 -14.38
N THR A 40 -12.17 -10.66 -15.44
CA THR A 40 -10.70 -10.81 -15.46
C THR A 40 -9.97 -9.50 -15.20
N THR A 41 -10.45 -8.39 -15.79
CA THR A 41 -9.84 -7.06 -15.62
C THR A 41 -9.91 -6.59 -14.17
N GLN A 42 -11.00 -6.85 -13.46
CA GLN A 42 -11.13 -6.46 -12.06
C GLN A 42 -10.30 -7.37 -11.15
N ARG A 43 -10.24 -8.66 -11.46
CA ARG A 43 -9.40 -9.62 -10.74
C ARG A 43 -7.92 -9.25 -10.83
N GLU A 44 -7.42 -8.86 -12.00
CA GLU A 44 -6.04 -8.40 -12.17
C GLU A 44 -5.74 -7.15 -11.33
N LYS A 45 -6.68 -6.21 -11.24
CA LYS A 45 -6.56 -5.03 -10.38
C LYS A 45 -6.50 -5.39 -8.89
N VAL A 46 -7.33 -6.34 -8.44
CA VAL A 46 -7.31 -6.81 -7.05
C VAL A 46 -5.99 -7.52 -6.73
N VAL A 47 -5.54 -8.42 -7.59
CA VAL A 47 -4.25 -9.12 -7.41
C VAL A 47 -3.08 -8.14 -7.38
N SER A 48 -3.07 -7.19 -8.32
CA SER A 48 -2.07 -6.13 -8.36
C SER A 48 -2.10 -5.25 -7.10
N GLY A 49 -3.30 -4.93 -6.60
CA GLY A 49 -3.50 -4.18 -5.36
C GLY A 49 -2.97 -4.93 -4.14
N ILE A 50 -3.25 -6.23 -4.02
CA ILE A 50 -2.72 -7.10 -2.95
C ILE A 50 -1.18 -7.12 -3.00
N TRP A 51 -0.60 -7.31 -4.20
CA TRP A 51 0.84 -7.32 -4.37
C TRP A 51 1.49 -5.99 -4.00
N MET A 52 0.85 -4.88 -4.37
CA MET A 52 1.28 -3.54 -3.97
C MET A 52 1.20 -3.34 -2.45
N ALA A 53 0.13 -3.81 -1.80
CA ALA A 53 -0.03 -3.73 -0.35
C ALA A 53 1.06 -4.53 0.40
N ILE A 54 1.41 -5.72 -0.09
CA ILE A 54 2.50 -6.52 0.49
C ILE A 54 3.85 -5.79 0.37
N LYS A 55 4.17 -5.26 -0.80
CA LYS A 55 5.40 -4.49 -1.01
C LYS A 55 5.47 -3.27 -0.10
N LEU A 56 4.36 -2.53 -0.01
CA LEU A 56 4.24 -1.35 0.85
C LEU A 56 4.47 -1.73 2.32
N SER A 57 3.81 -2.79 2.80
CA SER A 57 3.94 -3.26 4.19
C SER A 57 5.37 -3.65 4.54
N ILE A 58 6.04 -4.40 3.66
CA ILE A 58 7.44 -4.81 3.89
C ILE A 58 8.35 -3.58 3.93
N ALA A 59 8.19 -2.65 2.99
CA ALA A 59 8.99 -1.42 2.97
C ALA A 59 8.76 -0.60 4.25
N CYS A 60 7.50 -0.39 4.66
CA CYS A 60 7.17 0.34 5.88
C CYS A 60 7.77 -0.33 7.12
N LEU A 61 7.71 -1.67 7.24
CA LEU A 61 8.30 -2.40 8.36
C LEU A 61 9.82 -2.20 8.46
N ILE A 62 10.53 -2.26 7.33
CA ILE A 62 11.98 -2.06 7.32
C ILE A 62 12.33 -0.64 7.76
N PHE A 63 11.69 0.38 7.17
CA PHE A 63 11.99 1.77 7.50
C PHE A 63 11.56 2.13 8.92
N SER A 64 10.40 1.67 9.40
CA SER A 64 9.94 1.91 10.77
C SER A 64 10.87 1.26 11.80
N LEU A 65 11.40 0.07 11.52
CA LEU A 65 12.37 -0.58 12.38
C LEU A 65 13.65 0.24 12.50
N ILE A 66 14.16 0.78 11.39
CA ILE A 66 15.35 1.65 11.39
C ILE A 66 15.09 2.92 12.21
N ILE A 67 13.96 3.59 11.98
CA ILE A 67 13.57 4.81 12.70
C ILE A 67 13.39 4.49 14.20
N GLY A 68 12.73 3.38 14.53
CA GLY A 68 12.52 2.93 15.90
C GLY A 68 13.82 2.64 16.65
N ILE A 69 14.78 1.96 16.01
CA ILE A 69 16.10 1.71 16.59
C ILE A 69 16.84 3.03 16.86
N ILE A 70 16.88 3.94 15.89
CA ILE A 70 17.51 5.26 16.05
C ILE A 70 16.83 6.03 17.19
N GLY A 71 15.48 6.03 17.24
CA GLY A 71 14.70 6.66 18.29
C GLY A 71 15.00 6.08 19.68
N ALA A 72 15.11 4.75 19.79
CA ALA A 72 15.45 4.07 21.04
C ALA A 72 16.83 4.47 21.56
N PHE A 73 17.84 4.50 20.69
CA PHE A 73 19.17 4.97 21.06
C PHE A 73 19.17 6.45 21.50
N ALA A 74 18.44 7.29 20.79
CA ALA A 74 18.32 8.71 21.13
C ALA A 74 17.60 8.93 22.47
N GLN A 75 16.57 8.12 22.78
CA GLN A 75 15.90 8.15 24.09
C GLN A 75 16.80 7.69 25.23
N GLY A 76 17.68 6.71 25.00
CA GLY A 76 18.68 6.24 25.98
C GLY A 76 19.84 7.21 26.21
N SER A 77 19.95 8.28 25.45
CA SER A 77 21.00 9.28 25.56
C SER A 77 20.93 10.05 26.91
N LYS A 78 22.11 10.37 27.47
CA LYS A 78 22.25 11.25 28.63
C LYS A 78 21.87 12.71 28.31
N ASN A 79 21.79 13.07 27.03
CA ASN A 79 21.43 14.41 26.60
C ASN A 79 19.92 14.64 26.71
N THR A 80 19.52 15.48 27.68
CA THR A 80 18.11 15.80 27.95
C THR A 80 17.40 16.46 26.76
N PHE A 81 18.13 17.29 26.01
CA PHE A 81 17.56 17.98 24.84
C PHE A 81 17.20 16.99 23.73
N LEU A 82 18.10 16.05 23.42
CA LEU A 82 17.84 14.99 22.42
C LEU A 82 16.66 14.11 22.83
N ARG A 83 16.57 13.74 24.10
CA ARG A 83 15.46 12.96 24.63
C ARG A 83 14.12 13.70 24.55
N LEU A 84 14.14 15.01 24.80
CA LEU A 84 12.91 15.84 24.68
C LEU A 84 12.42 15.91 23.25
N ILE A 85 13.31 16.09 22.27
CA ILE A 85 12.96 16.10 20.84
C ILE A 85 12.31 14.77 20.44
N VAL A 86 12.92 13.64 20.80
CA VAL A 86 12.39 12.31 20.45
C VAL A 86 11.05 12.05 21.14
N GLN A 87 10.85 12.48 22.39
CA GLN A 87 9.58 12.37 23.08
C GLN A 87 8.48 13.21 22.38
N GLY A 88 8.81 14.44 21.97
CA GLY A 88 7.90 15.31 21.22
C GLY A 88 7.50 14.67 19.88
N TYR A 89 8.47 14.13 19.16
CA TYR A 89 8.23 13.35 17.93
C TYR A 89 7.24 12.20 18.17
N ILE A 90 7.53 11.34 19.14
CA ILE A 90 6.67 10.19 19.45
C ILE A 90 5.26 10.63 19.83
N GLN A 91 5.11 11.65 20.67
CA GLN A 91 3.80 12.16 21.06
C GLN A 91 3.04 12.75 19.87
N PHE A 92 3.69 13.50 18.99
CA PHE A 92 3.08 14.06 17.80
C PHE A 92 2.54 12.97 16.88
N PHE A 93 3.36 12.00 16.50
CA PHE A 93 2.98 10.96 15.57
C PHE A 93 1.95 9.98 16.16
N ARG A 94 2.04 9.63 17.44
CA ARG A 94 1.06 8.74 18.09
C ARG A 94 -0.31 9.40 18.32
N ASN A 95 -0.36 10.71 18.50
CA ASN A 95 -1.61 11.44 18.73
C ASN A 95 -2.27 11.92 17.43
N THR A 96 -1.61 11.79 16.29
CA THR A 96 -2.16 12.18 14.99
C THR A 96 -2.61 10.93 14.22
N PRO A 97 -3.86 10.87 13.71
CA PRO A 97 -4.32 9.74 12.92
C PRO A 97 -3.43 9.49 11.70
N PRO A 98 -3.09 8.23 11.38
CA PRO A 98 -2.19 7.89 10.26
C PRO A 98 -2.65 8.45 8.92
N PHE A 99 -3.96 8.48 8.69
CA PHE A 99 -4.53 9.01 7.46
C PHE A 99 -4.29 10.53 7.31
N VAL A 100 -4.41 11.27 8.41
CA VAL A 100 -4.14 12.73 8.40
C VAL A 100 -2.66 12.99 8.10
N GLN A 101 -1.76 12.21 8.68
CA GLN A 101 -0.33 12.30 8.40
C GLN A 101 -0.04 12.00 6.92
N LEU A 102 -0.65 10.96 6.36
CA LEU A 102 -0.49 10.61 4.95
C LEU A 102 -0.92 11.77 4.04
N LEU A 103 -2.08 12.38 4.31
CA LEU A 103 -2.53 13.54 3.56
C LEU A 103 -1.59 14.74 3.71
N PHE A 104 -1.07 14.98 4.92
CA PHE A 104 -0.11 16.06 5.16
C PHE A 104 1.19 15.83 4.37
N PHE A 105 1.78 14.64 4.45
CA PHE A 105 3.00 14.33 3.70
C PHE A 105 2.77 14.44 2.19
N TYR A 106 1.65 13.91 1.70
CA TYR A 106 1.35 13.94 0.28
C TYR A 106 1.05 15.36 -0.24
N PHE A 107 0.14 16.10 0.40
CA PHE A 107 -0.31 17.40 -0.10
C PHE A 107 0.59 18.56 0.34
N ALA A 108 1.06 18.59 1.58
CA ALA A 108 1.86 19.70 2.06
C ALA A 108 3.33 19.55 1.64
N LEU A 109 3.95 18.38 1.88
CA LEU A 109 5.36 18.18 1.56
C LEU A 109 5.55 17.80 0.09
N GLY A 110 4.59 17.14 -0.54
CA GLY A 110 4.64 16.78 -1.95
C GLY A 110 4.79 17.98 -2.87
N GLN A 111 4.24 19.14 -2.51
CA GLN A 111 4.37 20.36 -3.31
C GLN A 111 5.80 20.92 -3.35
N PHE A 112 6.61 20.61 -2.34
CA PHE A 112 8.02 21.02 -2.31
C PHE A 112 8.94 20.02 -3.01
N THR A 113 8.39 18.92 -3.51
CA THR A 113 9.17 17.88 -4.18
C THR A 113 9.51 18.34 -5.59
N PRO A 114 10.80 18.32 -5.99
CA PRO A 114 11.18 18.61 -7.36
C PRO A 114 10.49 17.65 -8.34
N THR A 115 10.13 18.19 -9.50
CA THR A 115 9.61 17.41 -10.64
C THR A 115 10.70 17.20 -11.67
N TYR A 116 10.63 16.15 -12.44
CA TYR A 116 11.48 15.90 -13.59
C TYR A 116 10.62 15.59 -14.81
N SER A 117 11.07 16.01 -15.98
CA SER A 117 10.40 15.78 -17.26
C SER A 117 11.25 14.89 -18.14
N PRO A 118 11.00 13.58 -18.21
CA PRO A 118 11.77 12.69 -19.08
C PRO A 118 11.59 13.02 -20.57
N ASP A 119 10.40 13.46 -20.96
CA ASP A 119 10.02 13.72 -22.36
C ASP A 119 9.79 15.21 -22.65
N GLY A 120 10.05 16.09 -21.70
CA GLY A 120 9.86 17.55 -21.84
C GLY A 120 8.40 18.03 -21.81
N TRP A 121 7.42 17.11 -21.75
CA TRP A 121 5.98 17.44 -21.80
C TRP A 121 5.24 17.07 -20.51
N LEU A 122 5.70 16.05 -19.79
CA LEU A 122 5.03 15.57 -18.57
C LEU A 122 5.95 15.76 -17.35
N GLU A 123 5.52 16.57 -16.40
CA GLU A 123 6.21 16.74 -15.14
C GLU A 123 5.82 15.62 -14.16
N LEU A 124 6.79 14.79 -13.82
CA LEU A 124 6.64 13.71 -12.86
C LEU A 124 7.33 14.07 -11.55
N PRO A 125 6.67 13.90 -10.39
CA PRO A 125 7.31 14.11 -9.10
C PRO A 125 8.37 13.02 -8.86
N ILE A 126 9.51 13.40 -8.29
CA ILE A 126 10.60 12.46 -7.96
C ILE A 126 10.13 11.42 -6.96
N ILE A 127 9.27 11.80 -6.01
CA ILE A 127 8.66 10.87 -5.03
C ILE A 127 7.25 10.54 -5.50
N SER A 128 7.02 9.27 -5.84
CA SER A 128 5.71 8.77 -6.23
C SER A 128 4.71 8.77 -5.06
N ASN A 129 3.41 8.64 -5.35
CA ASN A 129 2.36 8.51 -4.34
C ASN A 129 2.64 7.37 -3.34
N VAL A 130 3.17 6.25 -3.85
CA VAL A 130 3.59 5.10 -3.03
C VAL A 130 4.78 5.47 -2.14
N GLY A 131 5.72 6.26 -2.65
CA GLY A 131 6.86 6.78 -1.88
C GLY A 131 6.40 7.62 -0.69
N TRP A 132 5.45 8.54 -0.90
CA TRP A 132 4.87 9.33 0.19
C TRP A 132 4.13 8.50 1.23
N ALA A 133 3.42 7.46 0.79
CA ALA A 133 2.77 6.51 1.69
C ALA A 133 3.78 5.75 2.55
N ILE A 134 4.88 5.26 1.96
CA ILE A 134 5.97 4.60 2.69
C ILE A 134 6.57 5.54 3.74
N ILE A 135 6.93 6.75 3.35
CA ILE A 135 7.50 7.75 4.25
C ILE A 135 6.55 8.01 5.43
N SER A 136 5.31 8.38 5.14
CA SER A 136 4.32 8.72 6.18
C SER A 136 4.08 7.58 7.16
N LEU A 137 3.85 6.35 6.65
CA LEU A 137 3.60 5.19 7.49
C LEU A 137 4.82 4.73 8.28
N SER A 138 6.02 4.92 7.73
CA SER A 138 7.27 4.56 8.44
C SER A 138 7.55 5.49 9.63
N PHE A 139 7.16 6.75 9.55
CA PHE A 139 7.27 7.69 10.66
C PHE A 139 6.21 7.48 11.74
N PHE A 140 5.06 6.89 11.38
CA PHE A 140 3.97 6.58 12.32
C PHE A 140 4.25 5.32 13.13
N ALA A 141 4.79 4.28 12.51
CA ALA A 141 5.02 2.97 13.13
C ALA A 141 6.21 2.98 14.10
#